data_946a8873de891190f7382cfe5ddaaaca
#
_entry.id   946a8873de891190f7382cfe5ddaaaca
#
_cell.length_a   1.000
_cell.length_b   1.000
_cell.length_c   1.000
_cell.angle_alpha   90.00
_cell.angle_beta   90.00
_cell.angle_gamma   90.00
#
_symmetry.space_group_name_H-M   'P 1'
#
loop_
_entity.id
_entity.type
_entity.pdbx_description
1 polymer ?
#
loop_
_entity_poly.entity_id
_entity_poly.type
_entity_poly.pdbx_seq_one_letter_code
_entity_poly.pdbx_strand_id
1 'polypeptide(L)'
;MALDPLSVNSKIVVYNNDISLVDKTAAPKSQGVTAADLNGFVSVDAAAPDSAIGLKGDFSFNDADNKIYVCVSSFGSIYPGRVIPAISAPTGATAGAYTGIVPTGGSGTGLVVTIVMADATTVTSITSTTAGSGYKNTDVLTIPAQVVGSSSTTFTASPNIAAIAAEYKSVTLT
;
A
#
# COMPACT_ATOMS: atom_id res chain seq x y z
N MET A 1 -24.03 12.94 -33.20
CA MET A 1 -23.84 14.04 -32.25
C MET A 1 -22.45 13.82 -31.64
N ALA A 2 -21.47 14.62 -32.02
CA ALA A 2 -20.13 14.50 -31.47
C ALA A 2 -20.20 14.97 -29.99
N LEU A 3 -19.73 14.13 -29.07
CA LEU A 3 -19.59 14.53 -27.67
C LEU A 3 -18.47 15.59 -27.64
N ASP A 4 -18.80 16.75 -27.12
CA ASP A 4 -17.84 17.81 -26.87
C ASP A 4 -16.75 17.28 -25.90
N PRO A 5 -15.45 17.39 -26.21
CA PRO A 5 -14.43 16.92 -25.29
C PRO A 5 -14.61 17.66 -23.96
N LEU A 6 -14.72 16.88 -22.88
CA LEU A 6 -14.80 17.40 -21.51
C LEU A 6 -13.74 18.49 -21.31
N SER A 7 -14.20 19.70 -21.00
CA SER A 7 -13.28 20.81 -20.81
C SER A 7 -12.33 20.51 -19.66
N VAL A 8 -11.10 20.97 -19.76
CA VAL A 8 -10.03 20.81 -18.73
C VAL A 8 -10.40 21.33 -17.33
N ASN A 9 -11.63 21.78 -17.13
CA ASN A 9 -12.17 22.28 -15.86
C ASN A 9 -13.11 21.30 -15.15
N SER A 10 -13.33 20.10 -15.68
CA SER A 10 -14.18 19.12 -15.01
C SER A 10 -13.43 18.54 -13.80
N LYS A 11 -14.09 18.52 -12.66
CA LYS A 11 -13.56 18.01 -11.40
C LYS A 11 -14.36 16.78 -10.99
N ILE A 12 -13.69 15.67 -10.76
CA ILE A 12 -14.30 14.51 -10.11
C ILE A 12 -14.43 14.83 -8.63
N VAL A 13 -15.65 14.86 -8.12
CA VAL A 13 -15.91 15.08 -6.70
C VAL A 13 -16.56 13.80 -6.14
N VAL A 14 -15.89 13.20 -5.16
CA VAL A 14 -16.44 12.06 -4.43
C VAL A 14 -17.06 12.58 -3.15
N TYR A 15 -18.38 12.45 -3.02
CA TYR A 15 -19.14 12.80 -1.82
C TYR A 15 -19.86 11.57 -1.28
N ASN A 16 -19.63 11.21 -0.03
CA ASN A 16 -20.38 10.18 0.71
C ASN A 16 -20.58 8.86 -0.07
N ASN A 17 -19.53 8.36 -0.74
CA ASN A 17 -19.56 7.22 -1.64
C ASN A 17 -20.23 7.45 -3.02
N ASP A 18 -20.68 8.66 -3.32
CA ASP A 18 -21.16 9.01 -4.65
C ASP A 18 -20.05 9.70 -5.44
N ILE A 19 -19.85 9.27 -6.69
CA ILE A 19 -18.98 9.94 -7.64
C ILE A 19 -19.85 10.76 -8.57
N SER A 20 -19.62 12.06 -8.59
CA SER A 20 -20.28 12.96 -9.54
C SER A 20 -19.23 13.71 -10.36
N LEU A 21 -19.44 13.74 -11.67
CA LEU A 21 -18.77 14.67 -12.57
C LEU A 21 -19.49 16.01 -12.50
N VAL A 22 -18.83 17.03 -11.97
CA VAL A 22 -19.37 18.39 -11.95
C VAL A 22 -18.75 19.16 -13.09
N ASP A 23 -19.55 19.43 -14.11
CA ASP A 23 -19.26 20.48 -15.09
C ASP A 23 -19.53 21.83 -14.42
N LYS A 24 -18.51 22.69 -14.32
CA LYS A 24 -18.63 24.02 -13.73
C LYS A 24 -19.53 24.98 -14.52
N THR A 25 -19.88 24.64 -15.76
CA THR A 25 -20.61 25.50 -16.68
C THR A 25 -22.07 25.07 -16.90
N ALA A 26 -22.44 23.87 -16.46
CA ALA A 26 -23.81 23.35 -16.58
C ALA A 26 -24.43 23.10 -15.19
N ALA A 27 -25.73 23.27 -15.09
CA ALA A 27 -26.46 22.84 -13.90
C ALA A 27 -26.19 21.36 -13.60
N PRO A 28 -26.01 20.95 -12.32
CA PRO A 28 -25.67 19.58 -11.97
C PRO A 28 -26.73 18.64 -12.54
N LYS A 29 -26.36 17.90 -13.57
CA LYS A 29 -27.15 16.78 -14.03
C LYS A 29 -26.71 15.58 -13.24
N SER A 30 -27.55 15.02 -12.41
CA SER A 30 -27.38 13.71 -11.81
C SER A 30 -27.52 12.64 -12.90
N GLN A 31 -26.53 12.54 -13.78
CA GLN A 31 -26.43 11.41 -14.71
C GLN A 31 -25.40 10.47 -14.11
N GLY A 32 -25.77 9.20 -14.00
CA GLY A 32 -24.83 8.15 -13.61
C GLY A 32 -23.61 8.19 -14.53
N VAL A 33 -22.43 8.20 -13.94
CA VAL A 33 -21.17 8.13 -14.68
C VAL A 33 -21.06 6.74 -15.26
N THR A 34 -20.97 6.62 -16.57
CA THR A 34 -20.77 5.34 -17.25
C THR A 34 -19.27 5.07 -17.47
N ALA A 35 -18.93 3.81 -17.72
CA ALA A 35 -17.56 3.44 -18.08
C ALA A 35 -17.04 4.22 -19.30
N ALA A 36 -17.92 4.55 -20.26
CA ALA A 36 -17.60 5.35 -21.43
C ALA A 36 -17.23 6.80 -21.08
N ASP A 37 -17.83 7.36 -20.03
CA ASP A 37 -17.55 8.73 -19.57
C ASP A 37 -16.19 8.82 -18.85
N LEU A 38 -15.72 7.71 -18.30
CA LEU A 38 -14.43 7.61 -17.58
C LEU A 38 -13.26 7.25 -18.48
N ASN A 39 -13.51 6.78 -19.70
CA ASN A 39 -12.54 6.21 -20.63
C ASN A 39 -11.44 7.18 -21.12
N GLY A 40 -11.37 8.39 -20.65
CA GLY A 40 -10.29 9.34 -20.94
C GLY A 40 -9.52 9.80 -19.70
N PHE A 41 -9.95 9.39 -18.50
CA PHE A 41 -9.42 9.88 -17.22
C PHE A 41 -8.95 8.77 -16.28
N VAL A 42 -9.34 7.54 -16.53
CA VAL A 42 -9.10 6.41 -15.64
C VAL A 42 -8.76 5.20 -16.49
N SER A 43 -7.80 4.39 -16.09
CA SER A 43 -7.60 3.10 -16.74
C SER A 43 -8.86 2.25 -16.57
N VAL A 44 -9.34 1.68 -17.67
CA VAL A 44 -10.46 0.73 -17.65
C VAL A 44 -9.86 -0.66 -17.70
N ASP A 45 -9.98 -1.39 -16.62
CA ASP A 45 -9.40 -2.71 -16.48
C ASP A 45 -10.49 -3.76 -16.29
N ALA A 46 -10.34 -4.92 -16.91
CA ALA A 46 -11.23 -6.07 -16.73
C ALA A 46 -10.97 -6.83 -15.41
N ALA A 47 -10.05 -6.36 -14.61
CA ALA A 47 -9.68 -6.94 -13.31
C ALA A 47 -9.40 -5.85 -12.27
N ALA A 48 -9.36 -6.24 -11.00
CA ALA A 48 -8.89 -5.33 -9.94
C ALA A 48 -7.45 -4.87 -10.24
N PRO A 49 -7.07 -3.61 -9.87
CA PRO A 49 -5.75 -3.07 -10.13
C PRO A 49 -4.64 -3.94 -9.53
N ASP A 50 -3.52 -4.04 -10.24
CA ASP A 50 -2.36 -4.77 -9.76
C ASP A 50 -1.72 -4.02 -8.58
N SER A 51 -1.69 -4.66 -7.43
CA SER A 51 -1.07 -4.14 -6.22
C SER A 51 0.46 -3.99 -6.31
N ALA A 52 1.09 -4.53 -7.37
CA ALA A 52 2.53 -4.47 -7.59
C ALA A 52 3.01 -3.18 -8.28
N ILE A 53 2.10 -2.30 -8.74
CA ILE A 53 2.46 -1.10 -9.51
C ILE A 53 1.74 0.18 -9.08
N GLY A 54 0.82 0.11 -8.13
CA GLY A 54 -0.02 1.26 -7.76
C GLY A 54 0.74 2.41 -7.08
N LEU A 55 0.42 3.63 -7.45
CA LEU A 55 0.85 4.84 -6.75
C LEU A 55 -0.33 5.46 -6.01
N LYS A 56 -0.09 5.98 -4.81
CA LYS A 56 -1.15 6.65 -4.05
C LYS A 56 -1.78 7.78 -4.85
N GLY A 57 -3.09 7.70 -5.00
CA GLY A 57 -3.88 8.63 -5.80
C GLY A 57 -4.27 8.12 -7.18
N ASP A 58 -3.71 6.98 -7.62
CA ASP A 58 -4.14 6.36 -8.88
C ASP A 58 -5.59 5.90 -8.78
N PHE A 59 -6.29 6.06 -9.88
CA PHE A 59 -7.66 5.60 -10.06
C PHE A 59 -7.70 4.54 -11.16
N SER A 60 -8.46 3.48 -10.93
CA SER A 60 -8.78 2.48 -11.93
C SER A 60 -10.26 2.16 -11.88
N PHE A 61 -10.88 2.00 -13.03
CA PHE A 61 -12.25 1.52 -13.17
C PHE A 61 -12.21 0.07 -13.65
N ASN A 62 -12.90 -0.80 -12.94
CA ASN A 62 -13.12 -2.18 -13.37
C ASN A 62 -14.56 -2.28 -13.90
N ASP A 63 -14.68 -2.53 -15.19
CA ASP A 63 -15.96 -2.65 -15.88
C ASP A 63 -16.66 -3.98 -15.61
N ALA A 64 -15.92 -5.02 -15.25
CA ALA A 64 -16.47 -6.35 -14.97
C ALA A 64 -17.25 -6.39 -13.64
N ASP A 65 -16.83 -5.64 -12.63
CA ASP A 65 -17.49 -5.58 -11.33
C ASP A 65 -18.14 -4.21 -11.02
N ASN A 66 -18.09 -3.29 -11.97
CA ASN A 66 -18.63 -1.93 -11.90
C ASN A 66 -18.09 -1.15 -10.69
N LYS A 67 -16.78 -1.22 -10.44
CA LYS A 67 -16.14 -0.55 -9.32
C LYS A 67 -15.08 0.45 -9.76
N ILE A 68 -14.99 1.54 -9.00
CA ILE A 68 -13.83 2.42 -9.02
C ILE A 68 -12.89 2.02 -7.89
N TYR A 69 -11.64 1.87 -8.20
CA TYR A 69 -10.56 1.64 -7.26
C TYR A 69 -9.72 2.91 -7.10
N VAL A 70 -9.40 3.24 -5.87
CA VAL A 70 -8.48 4.34 -5.54
C VAL A 70 -7.29 3.75 -4.81
N CYS A 71 -6.09 3.98 -5.31
CA CYS A 71 -4.87 3.59 -4.62
C CYS A 71 -4.68 4.48 -3.40
N VAL A 72 -4.82 3.92 -2.22
CA VAL A 72 -4.65 4.64 -0.94
C VAL A 72 -3.24 4.52 -0.39
N SER A 73 -2.47 3.57 -0.93
CA SER A 73 -1.07 3.37 -0.54
C SER A 73 -0.22 2.91 -1.72
N SER A 74 0.92 3.58 -1.95
CA SER A 74 1.83 3.24 -3.06
C SER A 74 2.51 1.89 -2.87
N PHE A 75 2.75 1.18 -3.97
CA PHE A 75 3.69 0.06 -4.00
C PHE A 75 5.08 0.50 -3.48
N GLY A 76 5.76 -0.38 -2.75
CA GLY A 76 7.04 -0.07 -2.10
C GLY A 76 6.90 0.62 -0.75
N SER A 77 5.69 0.86 -0.25
CA SER A 77 5.45 1.36 1.10
C SER A 77 5.08 0.21 2.03
N ILE A 78 5.76 0.14 3.17
CA ILE A 78 5.43 -0.82 4.24
C ILE A 78 4.59 -0.08 5.27
N TYR A 79 3.29 -0.38 5.32
CA TYR A 79 2.35 0.26 6.26
C TYR A 79 2.36 -0.40 7.62
N PRO A 80 1.91 0.30 8.67
CA PRO A 80 1.75 -0.30 10.00
C PRO A 80 0.87 -1.56 9.96
N GLY A 81 1.30 -2.60 10.68
CA GLY A 81 0.65 -3.91 10.71
C GLY A 81 1.11 -4.89 9.63
N ARG A 82 1.95 -4.48 8.68
CA ARG A 82 2.51 -5.42 7.69
C ARG A 82 3.56 -6.31 8.33
N VAL A 83 3.51 -7.60 7.98
CA VAL A 83 4.48 -8.60 8.42
C VAL A 83 5.63 -8.66 7.42
N ILE A 84 6.86 -8.64 7.95
CA ILE A 84 8.09 -8.74 7.18
C ILE A 84 8.74 -10.08 7.52
N PRO A 85 8.90 -10.99 6.54
CA PRO A 85 9.52 -12.27 6.79
C PRO A 85 10.99 -12.14 7.26
N ALA A 86 11.36 -12.85 8.31
CA ALA A 86 12.75 -13.04 8.67
C ALA A 86 13.42 -13.98 7.65
N ILE A 87 14.65 -13.62 7.20
CA ILE A 87 15.47 -14.46 6.31
C ILE A 87 16.45 -15.27 7.13
N SER A 88 16.96 -14.70 8.21
CA SER A 88 17.84 -15.38 9.15
C SER A 88 17.35 -15.19 10.57
N ALA A 89 17.82 -16.02 11.49
CA ALA A 89 17.49 -15.95 12.90
C ALA A 89 18.67 -15.36 13.69
N PRO A 90 18.45 -14.63 14.80
CA PRO A 90 19.49 -14.25 15.73
C PRO A 90 19.98 -15.48 16.53
N THR A 91 21.06 -15.28 17.26
CA THR A 91 21.45 -16.14 18.38
C THR A 91 21.57 -15.29 19.64
N GLY A 92 21.34 -15.86 20.79
CA GLY A 92 21.43 -15.17 22.08
C GLY A 92 20.32 -14.14 22.35
N ALA A 93 19.21 -14.21 21.59
CA ALA A 93 18.03 -13.40 21.87
C ALA A 93 17.35 -13.84 23.17
N THR A 94 16.42 -13.03 23.64
CA THR A 94 15.55 -13.36 24.78
C THR A 94 14.12 -13.39 24.28
N ALA A 95 13.30 -14.34 24.76
CA ALA A 95 11.87 -14.37 24.45
C ALA A 95 11.19 -13.07 24.91
N GLY A 96 10.33 -12.53 24.06
CA GLY A 96 9.59 -11.29 24.34
C GLY A 96 9.26 -10.48 23.11
N ALA A 97 8.60 -9.33 23.32
CA ALA A 97 8.26 -8.37 22.29
C ALA A 97 9.14 -7.11 22.44
N TYR A 98 9.74 -6.70 21.33
CA TYR A 98 10.66 -5.57 21.24
C TYR A 98 10.14 -4.55 20.25
N THR A 99 9.87 -3.34 20.73
CA THR A 99 9.24 -2.27 19.94
C THR A 99 10.23 -1.16 19.59
N GLY A 100 9.90 -0.36 18.57
CA GLY A 100 10.71 0.81 18.23
C GLY A 100 12.03 0.48 17.54
N ILE A 101 12.16 -0.72 16.97
CA ILE A 101 13.39 -1.14 16.29
C ILE A 101 13.41 -0.54 14.90
N VAL A 102 14.52 0.11 14.55
CA VAL A 102 14.78 0.67 13.23
C VAL A 102 15.73 -0.27 12.49
N PRO A 103 15.27 -1.02 11.49
CA PRO A 103 16.13 -1.81 10.63
C PRO A 103 17.06 -0.91 9.81
N THR A 104 18.21 -1.44 9.40
CA THR A 104 19.15 -0.78 8.49
C THR A 104 19.23 -1.55 7.18
N GLY A 105 19.74 -0.90 6.12
CA GLY A 105 19.84 -1.51 4.78
C GLY A 105 18.54 -1.42 3.98
N GLY A 106 18.54 -2.03 2.79
CA GLY A 106 17.48 -1.86 1.80
C GLY A 106 17.52 -0.50 1.10
N SER A 107 16.61 -0.28 0.18
CA SER A 107 16.49 0.96 -0.60
C SER A 107 15.54 1.98 0.03
N GLY A 108 14.69 1.54 0.96
CA GLY A 108 13.68 2.38 1.61
C GLY A 108 14.16 3.06 2.89
N THR A 109 13.28 3.89 3.46
CA THR A 109 13.53 4.65 4.69
C THR A 109 12.29 4.74 5.56
N GLY A 110 12.48 5.13 6.83
CA GLY A 110 11.40 5.48 7.76
C GLY A 110 10.70 4.32 8.48
N LEU A 111 11.05 3.07 8.17
CA LEU A 111 10.44 1.90 8.77
C LEU A 111 10.84 1.73 10.24
N VAL A 112 9.83 1.50 11.09
CA VAL A 112 10.03 1.04 12.47
C VAL A 112 9.22 -0.24 12.65
N VAL A 113 9.80 -1.21 13.37
CA VAL A 113 9.17 -2.51 13.57
C VAL A 113 9.07 -2.90 15.04
N THR A 114 8.13 -3.80 15.31
CA THR A 114 8.08 -4.62 16.51
C THR A 114 8.52 -6.04 16.14
N ILE A 115 9.39 -6.63 16.95
CA ILE A 115 9.87 -8.00 16.77
C ILE A 115 9.43 -8.82 17.96
N VAL A 116 8.84 -9.98 17.71
CA VAL A 116 8.47 -10.96 18.75
C VAL A 116 9.39 -12.16 18.61
N MET A 117 10.09 -12.47 19.71
CA MET A 117 10.95 -13.63 19.84
C MET A 117 10.27 -14.69 20.69
N ALA A 118 10.24 -15.95 20.22
CA ALA A 118 9.77 -17.08 21.01
C ALA A 118 10.85 -17.60 21.98
N ASP A 119 12.11 -17.57 21.54
CA ASP A 119 13.27 -18.04 22.27
C ASP A 119 14.56 -17.36 21.75
N ALA A 120 15.73 -17.92 22.10
CA ALA A 120 17.03 -17.36 21.75
C ALA A 120 17.37 -17.32 20.25
N THR A 121 16.61 -18.06 19.44
CA THR A 121 16.89 -18.25 17.99
C THR A 121 15.66 -18.13 17.11
N THR A 122 14.45 -18.08 17.69
CA THR A 122 13.20 -18.16 16.93
C THR A 122 12.48 -16.81 16.89
N VAL A 123 12.42 -16.22 15.69
CA VAL A 123 11.60 -15.04 15.40
C VAL A 123 10.16 -15.48 15.14
N THR A 124 9.22 -15.06 15.97
CA THR A 124 7.79 -15.31 15.77
C THR A 124 7.19 -14.38 14.73
N SER A 125 7.52 -13.08 14.82
CA SER A 125 7.05 -12.10 13.86
C SER A 125 7.94 -10.84 13.86
N ILE A 126 7.98 -10.18 12.69
CA ILE A 126 8.46 -8.83 12.52
C ILE A 126 7.30 -8.04 11.91
N THR A 127 6.77 -7.07 12.64
CA THR A 127 5.59 -6.30 12.22
C THR A 127 5.92 -4.82 12.21
N SER A 128 5.59 -4.14 11.12
CA SER A 128 5.77 -2.70 11.01
C SER A 128 4.86 -1.94 11.97
N THR A 129 5.40 -0.95 12.66
CA THR A 129 4.67 -0.03 13.56
C THR A 129 4.65 1.40 13.03
N THR A 130 5.70 1.80 12.33
CA THR A 130 5.74 3.07 11.59
C THR A 130 5.97 2.77 10.12
N ALA A 131 5.21 3.46 9.27
CA ALA A 131 5.33 3.28 7.83
C ALA A 131 6.72 3.66 7.31
N GLY A 132 7.22 2.83 6.38
CA GLY A 132 8.38 3.15 5.58
C GLY A 132 8.03 3.20 4.10
N SER A 133 8.87 3.81 3.28
CA SER A 133 8.66 3.96 1.85
C SER A 133 9.93 3.71 1.03
N GLY A 134 9.75 3.39 -0.26
CA GLY A 134 10.84 3.16 -1.19
C GLY A 134 11.47 1.77 -1.11
N TYR A 135 10.81 0.82 -0.45
CA TYR A 135 11.29 -0.56 -0.34
C TYR A 135 10.97 -1.39 -1.58
N LYS A 136 11.83 -2.38 -1.85
CA LYS A 136 11.68 -3.38 -2.89
C LYS A 136 11.59 -4.77 -2.28
N ASN A 137 10.96 -5.69 -2.99
CA ASN A 137 10.88 -7.10 -2.56
C ASN A 137 12.23 -7.85 -2.56
N THR A 138 13.28 -7.22 -3.13
CA THR A 138 14.65 -7.73 -3.13
C THR A 138 15.52 -7.14 -2.03
N ASP A 139 14.98 -6.18 -1.26
CA ASP A 139 15.72 -5.56 -0.17
C ASP A 139 16.03 -6.55 0.94
N VAL A 140 17.20 -6.39 1.52
CA VAL A 140 17.60 -7.08 2.75
C VAL A 140 17.75 -6.05 3.85
N LEU A 141 16.92 -6.21 4.87
CA LEU A 141 16.93 -5.38 6.07
C LEU A 141 17.75 -6.07 7.15
N THR A 142 18.66 -5.35 7.75
CA THR A 142 19.46 -5.84 8.87
C THR A 142 18.87 -5.36 10.19
N ILE A 143 18.55 -6.29 11.06
CA ILE A 143 18.17 -6.00 12.44
C ILE A 143 19.44 -5.94 13.28
N PRO A 144 19.72 -4.81 13.95
CA PRO A 144 20.97 -4.65 14.69
C PRO A 144 21.13 -5.68 15.83
N ALA A 145 22.37 -5.93 16.22
CA ALA A 145 22.67 -6.74 17.41
C ALA A 145 22.11 -6.09 18.67
N GLN A 146 21.83 -6.90 19.69
CA GLN A 146 21.43 -6.48 21.05
C GLN A 146 20.04 -5.80 21.15
N VAL A 147 19.27 -5.71 20.06
CA VAL A 147 17.94 -5.10 20.08
C VAL A 147 16.84 -6.08 20.53
N VAL A 148 17.08 -7.39 20.47
CA VAL A 148 16.16 -8.43 20.94
C VAL A 148 16.76 -9.25 22.10
N GLY A 149 17.50 -8.57 22.95
CA GLY A 149 18.24 -9.15 24.10
C GLY A 149 19.71 -8.77 24.06
N SER A 150 20.31 -8.58 25.22
CA SER A 150 21.68 -8.03 25.35
C SER A 150 22.79 -8.87 24.71
N SER A 151 22.53 -10.14 24.43
CA SER A 151 23.46 -11.06 23.76
C SER A 151 23.05 -11.40 22.35
N SER A 152 21.99 -10.77 21.80
CA SER A 152 21.53 -11.10 20.45
C SER A 152 22.51 -10.63 19.37
N THR A 153 22.67 -11.50 18.36
CA THR A 153 23.42 -11.17 17.14
C THR A 153 22.52 -10.44 16.13
N THR A 154 23.15 -9.85 15.11
CA THR A 154 22.39 -9.33 13.95
C THR A 154 21.68 -10.45 13.21
N PHE A 155 20.55 -10.14 12.61
CA PHE A 155 19.84 -11.03 11.70
C PHE A 155 19.14 -10.22 10.59
N THR A 156 18.58 -10.89 9.61
CA THR A 156 18.04 -10.24 8.43
C THR A 156 16.58 -10.58 8.18
N ALA A 157 15.89 -9.64 7.56
CA ALA A 157 14.51 -9.78 7.10
C ALA A 157 14.40 -9.22 5.67
N SER A 158 13.41 -9.67 4.90
CA SER A 158 13.16 -9.12 3.57
C SER A 158 11.69 -8.78 3.40
N PRO A 159 11.36 -7.56 2.99
CA PRO A 159 10.00 -7.24 2.57
C PRO A 159 9.64 -8.13 1.39
N ASN A 160 8.54 -8.87 1.51
CA ASN A 160 7.96 -9.58 0.37
C ASN A 160 6.93 -8.69 -0.34
N ILE A 161 6.43 -9.15 -1.50
CA ILE A 161 5.43 -8.40 -2.28
C ILE A 161 4.21 -8.06 -1.42
N ALA A 162 3.75 -8.95 -0.54
CA ALA A 162 2.61 -8.68 0.34
C ALA A 162 2.88 -7.56 1.35
N ALA A 163 4.13 -7.41 1.83
CA ALA A 163 4.50 -6.35 2.77
C ALA A 163 4.52 -4.96 2.10
N ILE A 164 4.89 -4.89 0.81
CA ILE A 164 5.06 -3.65 0.05
C ILE A 164 3.95 -3.40 -0.98
N ALA A 165 2.92 -4.25 -1.04
CA ALA A 165 1.83 -4.14 -1.99
C ALA A 165 1.05 -2.83 -1.83
N ALA A 166 0.70 -2.21 -2.95
CA ALA A 166 -0.22 -1.10 -2.95
C ALA A 166 -1.59 -1.53 -2.41
N GLU A 167 -2.25 -0.62 -1.70
CA GLU A 167 -3.62 -0.85 -1.23
C GLU A 167 -4.60 -0.04 -2.06
N TYR A 168 -5.70 -0.70 -2.43
CA TYR A 168 -6.80 -0.07 -3.13
C TYR A 168 -8.07 -0.14 -2.29
N LYS A 169 -8.82 0.96 -2.27
CA LYS A 169 -10.20 0.97 -1.80
C LYS A 169 -11.12 1.09 -3.01
N SER A 170 -12.23 0.35 -3.00
CA SER A 170 -13.19 0.37 -4.09
C SER A 170 -14.54 0.92 -3.65
N VAL A 171 -15.24 1.54 -4.62
CA VAL A 171 -16.63 1.95 -4.52
C VAL A 171 -17.37 1.31 -5.69
N THR A 172 -18.50 0.64 -5.40
CA THR A 172 -19.35 0.07 -6.43
C THR A 172 -20.23 1.19 -7.00
N LEU A 173 -20.30 1.28 -8.32
CA LEU A 173 -21.20 2.17 -9.02
C LEU A 173 -22.57 1.48 -9.16
N THR A 174 -23.63 2.16 -8.75
CA THR A 174 -25.01 1.68 -8.82
C THR A 174 -25.78 2.36 -9.93
#